data_f678129dc6d9963450c07be20a9489e7
#
_entry.id   f678129dc6d9963450c07be20a9489e7
#
_cell.length_a   1.000
_cell.length_b   1.000
_cell.length_c   1.000
_cell.angle_alpha   90.00
_cell.angle_beta   90.00
_cell.angle_gamma   90.00
#
_symmetry.space_group_name_H-M   'P 1'
#
loop_
_entity.id
_entity.type
_entity.pdbx_description
1 polymer ?
#
loop_
_entity_poly.entity_id
_entity_poly.type
_entity_poly.pdbx_seq_one_letter_code
_entity_poly.pdbx_strand_id
1 'polypeptide(L)'
;MVLPFLVLYLTRELGFSLARAGSMLAVYGASAIVFGPIGGRLSDRIGALPVMRVSLVASGLVLLLFPLAKNFAAVAAMTVLWAGCAEMFRPASLAAITHVVAPEQRRQAFALNRLAINLGMSIGPALGGFLATVSFHAMFAVDAVTTLLAGTLLAITPWRAFSGVNSEAANRQGPRIGPATILHDGRFLVFLGGVILVGIVFFQHESALPLYLVQYLHLSPAFYGMLFTINTLLIVGLEVPIVSATAQWPNRRSLIIGCFLFAIGFGALGLIASPAGVIATVVVWTFGEMLLFPAMSAHMAEIAPENRRGAYMGAYSMSLSISLTIGPWMGTQLLALLGPVRVWFVMFALGALAAQLMVFSVPRRRQSHVAVAAGS
;
A
#
# COMPACT_ATOMS: atom_id res chain seq x y z
N MET A 1 -2.85 -3.51 12.65
CA MET A 1 -3.16 -4.94 12.94
C MET A 1 -4.48 -5.37 12.28
N VAL A 2 -5.57 -4.64 12.44
CA VAL A 2 -6.93 -5.04 12.05
C VAL A 2 -7.15 -5.16 10.54
N LEU A 3 -6.64 -4.24 9.71
CA LEU A 3 -6.98 -4.17 8.28
C LEU A 3 -6.78 -5.49 7.52
N PRO A 4 -5.63 -6.20 7.65
CA PRO A 4 -5.43 -7.48 6.97
C PRO A 4 -6.39 -8.59 7.42
N PHE A 5 -6.96 -8.48 8.61
CA PHE A 5 -7.88 -9.47 9.18
C PHE A 5 -9.36 -9.05 9.11
N LEU A 6 -9.64 -7.84 8.60
CA LEU A 6 -11.00 -7.30 8.56
C LEU A 6 -11.97 -8.25 7.83
N VAL A 7 -11.58 -8.76 6.66
CA VAL A 7 -12.43 -9.66 5.87
C VAL A 7 -12.67 -10.98 6.61
N LEU A 8 -11.65 -11.52 7.30
CA LEU A 8 -11.79 -12.72 8.14
C LEU A 8 -12.74 -12.48 9.31
N TYR A 9 -12.61 -11.33 10.00
CA TYR A 9 -13.52 -10.95 11.07
C TYR A 9 -14.96 -10.87 10.57
N LEU A 10 -15.21 -10.16 9.48
CA LEU A 10 -16.54 -9.96 8.92
C LEU A 10 -17.20 -11.28 8.48
N THR A 11 -16.41 -12.21 7.92
CA THR A 11 -16.93 -13.50 7.45
C THR A 11 -17.10 -14.50 8.58
N ARG A 12 -16.18 -14.58 9.54
CA ARG A 12 -16.20 -15.59 10.61
C ARG A 12 -17.05 -15.20 11.82
N GLU A 13 -16.91 -13.94 12.27
CA GLU A 13 -17.62 -13.48 13.47
C GLU A 13 -19.01 -12.91 13.15
N LEU A 14 -19.15 -12.17 12.04
CA LEU A 14 -20.42 -11.54 11.69
C LEU A 14 -21.21 -12.32 10.63
N GLY A 15 -20.64 -13.39 10.06
CA GLY A 15 -21.32 -14.23 9.07
C GLY A 15 -21.62 -13.51 7.74
N PHE A 16 -20.89 -12.46 7.41
CA PHE A 16 -21.07 -11.76 6.14
C PHE A 16 -20.61 -12.63 4.97
N SER A 17 -21.32 -12.54 3.85
CA SER A 17 -20.84 -13.15 2.60
C SER A 17 -19.52 -12.53 2.16
N LEU A 18 -18.71 -13.27 1.40
CA LEU A 18 -17.43 -12.82 0.86
C LEU A 18 -17.57 -11.47 0.13
N ALA A 19 -18.64 -11.32 -0.66
CA ALA A 19 -18.95 -10.11 -1.39
C ALA A 19 -19.19 -8.90 -0.46
N ARG A 20 -19.98 -9.08 0.61
CA ARG A 20 -20.22 -8.03 1.61
C ARG A 20 -18.97 -7.69 2.41
N ALA A 21 -18.19 -8.69 2.80
CA ALA A 21 -16.94 -8.47 3.52
C ALA A 21 -15.92 -7.72 2.67
N GLY A 22 -15.76 -8.10 1.41
CA GLY A 22 -14.86 -7.43 0.46
C GLY A 22 -15.28 -6.00 0.14
N SER A 23 -16.59 -5.70 0.11
CA SER A 23 -17.05 -4.32 -0.10
C SER A 23 -16.64 -3.38 1.04
N MET A 24 -16.36 -3.87 2.25
CA MET A 24 -15.85 -3.05 3.34
C MET A 24 -14.41 -2.58 3.09
N LEU A 25 -13.57 -3.38 2.44
CA LEU A 25 -12.24 -2.93 2.01
C LEU A 25 -12.34 -1.88 0.90
N ALA A 26 -13.31 -2.00 -0.02
CA ALA A 26 -13.59 -0.96 -1.00
C ALA A 26 -14.07 0.35 -0.35
N VAL A 27 -14.93 0.26 0.68
CA VAL A 27 -15.36 1.41 1.48
C VAL A 27 -14.17 2.05 2.19
N TYR A 28 -13.25 1.25 2.76
CA TYR A 28 -12.02 1.75 3.36
C TYR A 28 -11.16 2.50 2.33
N GLY A 29 -10.89 1.88 1.18
CA GLY A 29 -10.09 2.49 0.11
C GLY A 29 -10.71 3.76 -0.46
N ALA A 30 -12.03 3.78 -0.71
CA ALA A 30 -12.75 4.97 -1.14
C ALA A 30 -12.66 6.11 -0.10
N SER A 31 -12.77 5.77 1.18
CA SER A 31 -12.59 6.73 2.27
C SER A 31 -11.16 7.28 2.30
N ALA A 32 -10.15 6.45 2.09
CA ALA A 32 -8.75 6.87 2.02
C ALA A 32 -8.50 7.91 0.91
N ILE A 33 -9.12 7.70 -0.27
CA ILE A 33 -9.04 8.66 -1.40
C ILE A 33 -9.61 10.03 -1.02
N VAL A 34 -10.69 10.06 -0.24
CA VAL A 34 -11.37 11.30 0.16
C VAL A 34 -10.64 11.97 1.33
N PHE A 35 -10.36 11.22 2.38
CA PHE A 35 -9.85 11.77 3.64
C PHE A 35 -8.34 12.03 3.65
N GLY A 36 -7.56 11.35 2.81
CA GLY A 36 -6.12 11.64 2.68
C GLY A 36 -5.84 13.10 2.28
N PRO A 37 -6.41 13.61 1.15
CA PRO A 37 -6.26 15.03 0.78
C PRO A 37 -6.84 16.01 1.80
N ILE A 38 -7.92 15.63 2.51
CA ILE A 38 -8.51 16.45 3.59
C ILE A 38 -7.50 16.59 4.73
N GLY A 39 -6.87 15.47 5.14
CA GLY A 39 -5.83 15.46 6.18
C GLY A 39 -4.64 16.35 5.82
N GLY A 40 -4.19 16.32 4.56
CA GLY A 40 -3.14 17.23 4.06
C GLY A 40 -3.53 18.69 4.19
N ARG A 41 -4.71 19.08 3.67
CA ARG A 41 -5.21 20.46 3.77
C ARG A 41 -5.43 20.93 5.21
N LEU A 42 -5.89 20.01 6.05
CA LEU A 42 -6.10 20.32 7.47
C LEU A 42 -4.75 20.53 8.17
N SER A 43 -3.73 19.73 7.85
CA SER A 43 -2.37 19.89 8.34
C SER A 43 -1.76 21.24 7.92
N ASP A 44 -2.07 21.73 6.70
CA ASP A 44 -1.64 23.04 6.23
C ASP A 44 -2.31 24.19 7.01
N ARG A 45 -3.57 24.01 7.47
CA ARG A 45 -4.36 25.03 8.13
C ARG A 45 -4.13 25.12 9.65
N ILE A 46 -4.16 23.99 10.34
CA ILE A 46 -4.11 23.93 11.81
C ILE A 46 -2.81 23.32 12.33
N GLY A 47 -1.90 22.93 11.42
CA GLY A 47 -0.64 22.28 11.72
C GLY A 47 -0.71 20.74 11.72
N ALA A 48 0.41 20.12 11.44
CA ALA A 48 0.51 18.66 11.32
C ALA A 48 0.26 17.91 12.63
N LEU A 49 0.82 18.41 13.75
CA LEU A 49 0.73 17.74 15.06
C LEU A 49 -0.70 17.63 15.60
N PRO A 50 -1.54 18.69 15.59
CA PRO A 50 -2.95 18.56 15.96
C PRO A 50 -3.70 17.52 15.13
N VAL A 51 -3.48 17.50 13.81
CA VAL A 51 -4.12 16.52 12.92
C VAL A 51 -3.68 15.10 13.26
N MET A 52 -2.39 14.86 13.48
CA MET A 52 -1.87 13.54 13.86
C MET A 52 -2.48 13.07 15.21
N ARG A 53 -2.56 13.96 16.21
CA ARG A 53 -3.15 13.63 17.53
C ARG A 53 -4.61 13.24 17.40
N VAL A 54 -5.40 14.07 16.72
CA VAL A 54 -6.83 13.81 16.51
C VAL A 54 -7.02 12.52 15.71
N SER A 55 -6.24 12.30 14.65
CA SER A 55 -6.27 11.07 13.85
C SER A 55 -6.05 9.82 14.70
N LEU A 56 -5.00 9.80 15.51
CA LEU A 56 -4.66 8.63 16.35
C LEU A 56 -5.73 8.38 17.41
N VAL A 57 -6.13 9.42 18.14
CA VAL A 57 -7.12 9.27 19.22
C VAL A 57 -8.48 8.83 18.64
N ALA A 58 -8.95 9.52 17.61
CA ALA A 58 -10.23 9.18 16.99
C ALA A 58 -10.21 7.77 16.34
N SER A 59 -9.12 7.42 15.63
CA SER A 59 -8.96 6.07 15.06
C SER A 59 -8.96 4.99 16.14
N GLY A 60 -8.22 5.19 17.24
CA GLY A 60 -8.20 4.25 18.35
C GLY A 60 -9.55 4.09 19.03
N LEU A 61 -10.31 5.17 19.22
CA LEU A 61 -11.68 5.10 19.77
C LEU A 61 -12.63 4.37 18.82
N VAL A 62 -12.56 4.65 17.51
CA VAL A 62 -13.37 3.95 16.51
C VAL A 62 -13.03 2.46 16.50
N LEU A 63 -11.76 2.07 16.55
CA LEU A 63 -11.35 0.67 16.63
C LEU A 63 -11.87 -0.03 17.89
N LEU A 64 -11.90 0.65 19.04
CA LEU A 64 -12.44 0.10 20.29
C LEU A 64 -13.95 -0.16 20.18
N LEU A 65 -14.67 0.72 19.47
CA LEU A 65 -16.12 0.62 19.29
C LEU A 65 -16.51 -0.27 18.09
N PHE A 66 -15.57 -0.54 17.18
CA PHE A 66 -15.85 -1.30 15.95
C PHE A 66 -16.55 -2.65 16.19
N PRO A 67 -16.16 -3.48 17.18
CA PRO A 67 -16.81 -4.77 17.44
C PRO A 67 -18.26 -4.66 17.89
N LEU A 68 -18.76 -3.47 18.24
CA LEU A 68 -20.18 -3.24 18.58
C LEU A 68 -21.07 -3.17 17.34
N ALA A 69 -20.49 -2.88 16.17
CA ALA A 69 -21.21 -2.85 14.90
C ALA A 69 -21.51 -4.28 14.42
N LYS A 70 -22.79 -4.66 14.39
CA LYS A 70 -23.22 -6.04 14.06
C LYS A 70 -23.91 -6.14 12.69
N ASN A 71 -24.42 -5.05 12.15
CA ASN A 71 -25.07 -5.04 10.85
C ASN A 71 -24.22 -4.33 9.79
N PHE A 72 -24.54 -4.59 8.52
CA PHE A 72 -23.77 -4.09 7.38
C PHE A 72 -23.62 -2.55 7.37
N ALA A 73 -24.70 -1.82 7.65
CA ALA A 73 -24.68 -0.36 7.63
C ALA A 73 -23.81 0.23 8.76
N ALA A 74 -23.91 -0.35 9.98
CA ALA A 74 -23.08 0.06 11.11
C ALA A 74 -21.59 -0.25 10.85
N VAL A 75 -21.28 -1.42 10.32
CA VAL A 75 -19.90 -1.78 9.94
C VAL A 75 -19.37 -0.84 8.85
N ALA A 76 -20.17 -0.52 7.82
CA ALA A 76 -19.78 0.42 6.79
C ALA A 76 -19.50 1.83 7.37
N ALA A 77 -20.39 2.32 8.24
CA ALA A 77 -20.20 3.60 8.92
C ALA A 77 -18.91 3.62 9.78
N MET A 78 -18.68 2.56 10.58
CA MET A 78 -17.43 2.42 11.35
C MET A 78 -16.20 2.33 10.48
N THR A 79 -16.29 1.64 9.32
CA THR A 79 -15.18 1.56 8.36
C THR A 79 -14.86 2.93 7.75
N VAL A 80 -15.87 3.73 7.37
CA VAL A 80 -15.68 5.10 6.88
C VAL A 80 -15.03 5.99 7.94
N LEU A 81 -15.53 5.94 9.18
CA LEU A 81 -14.99 6.72 10.30
C LEU A 81 -13.55 6.32 10.61
N TRP A 82 -13.27 5.01 10.69
CA TRP A 82 -11.93 4.52 10.94
C TRP A 82 -10.96 4.91 9.84
N ALA A 83 -11.29 4.61 8.58
CA ALA A 83 -10.46 4.98 7.44
C ALA A 83 -10.25 6.49 7.36
N GLY A 84 -11.31 7.29 7.56
CA GLY A 84 -11.23 8.74 7.58
C GLY A 84 -10.24 9.26 8.63
N CYS A 85 -10.32 8.74 9.84
CA CYS A 85 -9.39 9.11 10.91
C CYS A 85 -7.96 8.62 10.62
N ALA A 86 -7.78 7.35 10.22
CA ALA A 86 -6.47 6.74 10.03
C ALA A 86 -5.71 7.35 8.85
N GLU A 87 -6.38 7.59 7.72
CA GLU A 87 -5.74 8.07 6.49
C GLU A 87 -5.37 9.56 6.52
N MET A 88 -5.96 10.35 7.40
CA MET A 88 -5.50 11.73 7.65
C MET A 88 -4.14 11.79 8.36
N PHE A 89 -3.75 10.74 9.10
CA PHE A 89 -2.46 10.68 9.77
C PHE A 89 -1.27 10.70 8.81
N ARG A 90 -1.39 10.01 7.68
CA ARG A 90 -0.30 9.78 6.73
C ARG A 90 0.27 11.08 6.15
N PRO A 91 -0.53 11.97 5.52
CA PRO A 91 -0.03 13.26 5.02
C PRO A 91 0.43 14.18 6.15
N ALA A 92 -0.24 14.15 7.31
CA ALA A 92 0.14 14.93 8.46
C ALA A 92 1.53 14.52 9.02
N SER A 93 1.80 13.21 9.08
CA SER A 93 3.11 12.68 9.51
C SER A 93 4.24 13.12 8.58
N LEU A 94 4.03 13.03 7.27
CA LEU A 94 5.02 13.50 6.28
C LEU A 94 5.25 15.01 6.38
N ALA A 95 4.18 15.80 6.57
CA ALA A 95 4.28 17.23 6.80
C ALA A 95 5.05 17.55 8.10
N ALA A 96 4.78 16.83 9.20
CA ALA A 96 5.49 17.01 10.47
C ALA A 96 7.01 16.83 10.31
N ILE A 97 7.45 15.80 9.57
CA ILE A 97 8.88 15.56 9.30
C ILE A 97 9.51 16.78 8.60
N THR A 98 8.83 17.35 7.62
CA THR A 98 9.36 18.51 6.87
C THR A 98 9.42 19.79 7.69
N HIS A 99 8.55 19.93 8.71
CA HIS A 99 8.52 21.09 9.61
C HIS A 99 9.48 20.99 10.79
N VAL A 100 9.67 19.76 11.31
CA VAL A 100 10.48 19.54 12.53
C VAL A 100 11.95 19.31 12.21
N VAL A 101 12.27 18.78 11.02
CA VAL A 101 13.63 18.34 10.67
C VAL A 101 14.29 19.33 9.72
N ALA A 102 15.55 19.71 10.02
CA ALA A 102 16.36 20.56 9.15
C ALA A 102 16.52 19.95 7.76
N PRO A 103 16.59 20.76 6.67
CA PRO A 103 16.62 20.27 5.29
C PRO A 103 17.69 19.18 5.03
N GLU A 104 18.86 19.32 5.65
CA GLU A 104 20.02 18.42 5.52
C GLU A 104 19.75 17.03 6.10
N GLN A 105 18.90 16.95 7.13
CA GLN A 105 18.58 15.72 7.85
C GLN A 105 17.26 15.07 7.38
N ARG A 106 16.49 15.73 6.50
CA ARG A 106 15.19 15.22 6.02
C ARG A 106 15.29 13.84 5.38
N ARG A 107 16.34 13.61 4.61
CA ARG A 107 16.57 12.30 3.98
C ARG A 107 16.67 11.18 5.02
N GLN A 108 17.40 11.41 6.09
CA GLN A 108 17.54 10.44 7.18
C GLN A 108 16.23 10.26 7.96
N ALA A 109 15.50 11.35 8.22
CA ALA A 109 14.20 11.28 8.91
C ALA A 109 13.15 10.51 8.10
N PHE A 110 13.09 10.71 6.76
CA PHE A 110 12.22 9.91 5.90
C PHE A 110 12.63 8.44 5.84
N ALA A 111 13.93 8.13 5.86
CA ALA A 111 14.42 6.76 5.93
C ALA A 111 14.03 6.07 7.24
N LEU A 112 14.15 6.77 8.38
CA LEU A 112 13.70 6.26 9.69
C LEU A 112 12.17 6.07 9.73
N ASN A 113 11.41 7.00 9.16
CA ASN A 113 9.96 6.87 9.05
C ASN A 113 9.56 5.64 8.23
N ARG A 114 10.24 5.40 7.09
CA ARG A 114 10.03 4.20 6.28
C ARG A 114 10.38 2.92 7.04
N LEU A 115 11.50 2.92 7.76
CA LEU A 115 11.91 1.80 8.61
C LEU A 115 10.86 1.50 9.69
N ALA A 116 10.34 2.53 10.35
CA ALA A 116 9.29 2.38 11.37
C ALA A 116 7.98 1.81 10.77
N ILE A 117 7.58 2.27 9.57
CA ILE A 117 6.43 1.73 8.84
C ILE A 117 6.64 0.25 8.51
N ASN A 118 7.79 -0.11 7.96
CA ASN A 118 8.10 -1.50 7.61
C ASN A 118 8.14 -2.41 8.85
N LEU A 119 8.71 -1.93 9.95
CA LEU A 119 8.72 -2.67 11.22
C LEU A 119 7.29 -2.88 11.75
N GLY A 120 6.45 -1.84 11.67
CA GLY A 120 5.03 -1.94 12.00
C GLY A 120 4.28 -2.94 11.11
N MET A 121 4.58 -2.96 9.81
CA MET A 121 4.02 -3.91 8.84
C MET A 121 4.50 -5.36 9.07
N SER A 122 5.65 -5.55 9.71
CA SER A 122 6.13 -6.88 10.10
C SER A 122 5.46 -7.38 11.39
N ILE A 123 5.48 -6.56 12.43
CA ILE A 123 5.02 -6.93 13.77
C ILE A 123 3.49 -6.91 13.86
N GLY A 124 2.86 -5.88 13.28
CA GLY A 124 1.42 -5.66 13.39
C GLY A 124 0.57 -6.84 12.94
N PRO A 125 0.70 -7.32 11.69
CA PRO A 125 -0.07 -8.47 11.21
C PRO A 125 0.30 -9.79 11.90
N ALA A 126 1.58 -10.00 12.29
CA ALA A 126 1.99 -11.19 13.03
C ALA A 126 1.28 -11.27 14.39
N LEU A 127 1.30 -10.16 15.14
CA LEU A 127 0.61 -10.03 16.41
C LEU A 127 -0.92 -10.10 16.23
N GLY A 128 -1.45 -9.41 15.21
CA GLY A 128 -2.86 -9.45 14.84
C GLY A 128 -3.33 -10.88 14.49
N GLY A 129 -2.53 -11.64 13.75
CA GLY A 129 -2.81 -13.04 13.42
C GLY A 129 -2.83 -13.95 14.65
N PHE A 130 -1.87 -13.80 15.56
CA PHE A 130 -1.88 -14.51 16.82
C PHE A 130 -3.11 -14.17 17.66
N LEU A 131 -3.44 -12.89 17.82
CA LEU A 131 -4.62 -12.45 18.56
C LEU A 131 -5.91 -12.94 17.89
N ALA A 132 -6.00 -12.94 16.57
CA ALA A 132 -7.16 -13.42 15.84
C ALA A 132 -7.40 -14.94 15.99
N THR A 133 -6.37 -15.74 16.36
CA THR A 133 -6.57 -17.16 16.73
C THR A 133 -7.25 -17.32 18.07
N VAL A 134 -7.09 -16.37 18.98
CA VAL A 134 -7.67 -16.37 20.32
C VAL A 134 -9.02 -15.65 20.31
N SER A 135 -9.06 -14.40 19.83
CA SER A 135 -10.26 -13.58 19.76
C SER A 135 -10.04 -12.37 18.83
N PHE A 136 -10.95 -12.17 17.88
CA PHE A 136 -10.95 -10.94 17.08
C PHE A 136 -11.19 -9.69 17.95
N HIS A 137 -12.02 -9.80 19.00
CA HIS A 137 -12.24 -8.67 19.93
C HIS A 137 -10.95 -8.24 20.63
N ALA A 138 -10.11 -9.21 21.05
CA ALA A 138 -8.79 -8.92 21.62
C ALA A 138 -7.87 -8.22 20.60
N MET A 139 -7.91 -8.63 19.34
CA MET A 139 -7.14 -7.98 18.25
C MET A 139 -7.57 -6.51 18.08
N PHE A 140 -8.88 -6.22 18.03
CA PHE A 140 -9.38 -4.84 17.98
C PHE A 140 -8.98 -4.02 19.20
N ALA A 141 -9.09 -4.60 20.40
CA ALA A 141 -8.74 -3.92 21.65
C ALA A 141 -7.24 -3.58 21.71
N VAL A 142 -6.35 -4.51 21.34
CA VAL A 142 -4.90 -4.27 21.33
C VAL A 142 -4.53 -3.21 20.29
N ASP A 143 -5.11 -3.27 19.08
CA ASP A 143 -4.86 -2.25 18.05
C ASP A 143 -5.36 -0.87 18.48
N ALA A 144 -6.54 -0.80 19.09
CA ALA A 144 -7.10 0.42 19.67
C ALA A 144 -6.21 1.00 20.76
N VAL A 145 -5.81 0.17 21.74
CA VAL A 145 -4.96 0.60 22.87
C VAL A 145 -3.60 1.09 22.39
N THR A 146 -2.94 0.36 21.51
CA THR A 146 -1.64 0.77 20.96
C THR A 146 -1.74 2.08 20.17
N THR A 147 -2.82 2.28 19.41
CA THR A 147 -3.10 3.50 18.67
C THR A 147 -3.37 4.68 19.64
N LEU A 148 -4.16 4.48 20.68
CA LEU A 148 -4.43 5.48 21.72
C LEU A 148 -3.16 5.83 22.50
N LEU A 149 -2.32 4.85 22.85
CA LEU A 149 -1.03 5.09 23.50
C LEU A 149 -0.10 5.92 22.61
N ALA A 150 -0.03 5.61 21.30
CA ALA A 150 0.72 6.43 20.36
C ALA A 150 0.20 7.87 20.29
N GLY A 151 -1.13 8.06 20.25
CA GLY A 151 -1.77 9.39 20.29
C GLY A 151 -1.48 10.15 21.57
N THR A 152 -1.54 9.46 22.71
CA THR A 152 -1.21 10.04 24.03
C THR A 152 0.26 10.41 24.12
N LEU A 153 1.17 9.54 23.70
CA LEU A 153 2.60 9.82 23.67
C LEU A 153 2.90 11.04 22.79
N LEU A 154 2.28 11.14 21.63
CA LEU A 154 2.40 12.30 20.76
C LEU A 154 1.84 13.58 21.42
N ALA A 155 0.80 13.47 22.25
CA ALA A 155 0.19 14.61 22.94
C ALA A 155 1.05 15.14 24.09
N ILE A 156 1.68 14.27 24.86
CA ILE A 156 2.50 14.66 26.04
C ILE A 156 3.93 15.06 25.66
N THR A 157 4.40 14.67 24.45
CA THR A 157 5.75 15.03 24.00
C THR A 157 5.85 16.54 23.78
N PRO A 158 6.85 17.24 24.38
CA PRO A 158 6.98 18.69 24.30
C PRO A 158 7.57 19.12 22.95
N TRP A 159 6.74 19.21 21.93
CA TRP A 159 7.14 19.63 20.57
C TRP A 159 7.49 21.12 20.43
N ARG A 160 7.28 21.94 21.46
CA ARG A 160 7.56 23.40 21.46
C ARG A 160 9.03 23.73 21.20
N ALA A 161 9.95 22.84 21.53
CA ALA A 161 11.38 23.04 21.27
C ALA A 161 11.72 22.97 19.74
N PHE A 162 10.82 22.48 18.90
CA PHE A 162 11.03 22.26 17.46
C PHE A 162 10.27 23.26 16.58
N SER A 163 9.54 24.21 17.14
CA SER A 163 8.68 25.16 16.41
C SER A 163 9.45 26.29 15.70
N GLY A 164 10.77 26.23 15.60
CA GLY A 164 11.62 27.31 15.07
C GLY A 164 12.00 27.21 13.60
N VAL A 165 11.48 26.22 12.84
CA VAL A 165 11.86 26.06 11.41
C VAL A 165 10.71 26.51 10.51
N ASN A 166 10.87 27.69 10.00
CA ASN A 166 10.24 28.42 8.89
C ASN A 166 9.04 27.82 8.15
N SER A 167 7.94 28.53 8.33
CA SER A 167 6.69 28.47 7.55
C SER A 167 6.83 28.92 6.07
N GLU A 168 8.00 29.37 5.63
CA GLU A 168 8.21 29.93 4.29
C GLU A 168 8.33 28.89 3.16
N ALA A 169 8.62 27.63 3.48
CA ALA A 169 8.75 26.58 2.46
C ALA A 169 7.39 26.04 1.94
N ALA A 170 6.31 26.27 2.70
CA ALA A 170 4.97 25.78 2.36
C ALA A 170 4.31 26.54 1.18
N ASN A 171 4.83 27.70 0.82
CA ASN A 171 4.18 28.59 -0.16
C ASN A 171 4.68 28.45 -1.61
N ARG A 172 5.54 27.48 -1.90
CA ARG A 172 5.98 27.17 -3.28
C ARG A 172 5.12 26.07 -3.90
N GLN A 173 3.80 26.24 -3.87
CA GLN A 173 2.94 25.49 -4.78
C GLN A 173 3.11 26.11 -6.17
N GLY A 174 3.82 25.40 -7.06
CA GLY A 174 3.84 25.73 -8.48
C GLY A 174 2.41 25.75 -9.06
N PRO A 175 2.19 26.36 -10.22
CA PRO A 175 0.87 26.53 -10.80
C PRO A 175 0.13 25.19 -10.84
N ARG A 176 -1.08 25.15 -10.27
CA ARG A 176 -1.99 23.99 -10.33
C ARG A 176 -2.39 23.77 -11.77
N ILE A 177 -1.67 22.89 -12.47
CA ILE A 177 -2.00 22.50 -13.84
C ILE A 177 -3.16 21.52 -13.77
N GLY A 178 -4.23 21.80 -14.51
CA GLY A 178 -5.45 20.99 -14.52
C GLY A 178 -5.19 19.56 -15.04
N PRO A 179 -6.03 18.58 -14.64
CA PRO A 179 -5.91 17.16 -15.01
C PRO A 179 -5.99 16.88 -16.52
N ALA A 180 -6.54 17.80 -17.31
CA ALA A 180 -6.77 17.62 -18.75
C ALA A 180 -5.51 17.30 -19.57
N THR A 181 -4.33 17.75 -19.14
CA THR A 181 -3.10 17.58 -19.93
C THR A 181 -2.46 16.17 -19.76
N ILE A 182 -2.74 15.47 -18.66
CA ILE A 182 -2.26 14.11 -18.39
C ILE A 182 -3.00 13.11 -19.29
N LEU A 183 -4.28 13.36 -19.58
CA LEU A 183 -5.13 12.49 -20.39
C LEU A 183 -4.68 12.39 -21.86
N HIS A 184 -3.81 13.27 -22.32
CA HIS A 184 -3.25 13.25 -23.68
C HIS A 184 -1.93 12.48 -23.80
N ASP A 185 -1.32 12.08 -22.66
CA ASP A 185 -0.11 11.24 -22.67
C ASP A 185 -0.48 9.75 -22.66
N GLY A 186 -0.72 9.20 -23.85
CA GLY A 186 -1.12 7.80 -23.99
C GLY A 186 -0.13 6.79 -23.38
N ARG A 187 1.19 7.09 -23.39
CA ARG A 187 2.20 6.21 -22.78
C ARG A 187 2.10 6.22 -21.26
N PHE A 188 1.90 7.40 -20.70
CA PHE A 188 1.70 7.53 -19.27
C PHE A 188 0.40 6.86 -18.82
N LEU A 189 -0.69 6.98 -19.58
CA LEU A 189 -1.94 6.28 -19.28
C LEU A 189 -1.79 4.75 -19.33
N VAL A 190 -1.04 4.22 -20.30
CA VAL A 190 -0.71 2.80 -20.37
C VAL A 190 0.10 2.36 -19.14
N PHE A 191 1.07 3.18 -18.71
CA PHE A 191 1.81 2.94 -17.49
C PHE A 191 0.90 2.92 -16.25
N LEU A 192 0.01 3.91 -16.10
CA LEU A 192 -0.96 3.95 -14.99
C LEU A 192 -1.89 2.73 -14.99
N GLY A 193 -2.32 2.28 -16.17
CA GLY A 193 -3.06 1.02 -16.32
C GLY A 193 -2.29 -0.19 -15.78
N GLY A 194 -1.00 -0.28 -16.12
CA GLY A 194 -0.09 -1.30 -15.57
C GLY A 194 0.04 -1.20 -14.05
N VAL A 195 0.19 0.01 -13.50
CA VAL A 195 0.27 0.26 -12.05
C VAL A 195 -1.02 -0.18 -11.34
N ILE A 196 -2.19 0.11 -11.92
CA ILE A 196 -3.48 -0.31 -11.38
C ILE A 196 -3.57 -1.84 -11.33
N LEU A 197 -3.20 -2.53 -12.41
CA LEU A 197 -3.24 -3.99 -12.44
C LEU A 197 -2.27 -4.63 -11.43
N VAL A 198 -1.04 -4.11 -11.33
CA VAL A 198 -0.09 -4.53 -10.29
C VAL A 198 -0.68 -4.36 -8.91
N GLY A 199 -1.25 -3.19 -8.63
CA GLY A 199 -1.86 -2.91 -7.34
C GLY A 199 -3.08 -3.80 -7.05
N ILE A 200 -3.92 -4.11 -8.05
CA ILE A 200 -5.04 -5.05 -7.89
C ILE A 200 -4.53 -6.44 -7.48
N VAL A 201 -3.48 -6.94 -8.15
CA VAL A 201 -2.86 -8.23 -7.78
C VAL A 201 -2.22 -8.14 -6.39
N PHE A 202 -1.51 -7.07 -6.09
CA PHE A 202 -0.86 -6.86 -4.80
C PHE A 202 -1.85 -6.88 -3.64
N PHE A 203 -2.92 -6.11 -3.72
CA PHE A 203 -3.90 -6.01 -2.62
C PHE A 203 -4.73 -7.28 -2.39
N GLN A 204 -4.51 -8.36 -3.17
CA GLN A 204 -5.06 -9.68 -2.83
C GLN A 204 -4.48 -10.23 -1.54
N HIS A 205 -3.29 -9.77 -1.13
CA HIS A 205 -2.70 -10.19 0.13
C HIS A 205 -3.53 -9.77 1.36
N GLU A 206 -4.37 -8.72 1.25
CA GLU A 206 -5.27 -8.24 2.31
C GLU A 206 -6.72 -8.73 2.16
N SER A 207 -7.07 -9.40 1.06
CA SER A 207 -8.46 -9.76 0.75
C SER A 207 -8.68 -11.24 0.45
N ALA A 208 -8.35 -11.69 -0.75
CA ALA A 208 -8.55 -13.07 -1.16
C ALA A 208 -7.61 -14.04 -0.45
N LEU A 209 -6.35 -13.63 -0.20
CA LEU A 209 -5.34 -14.49 0.42
C LEU A 209 -5.72 -14.94 1.83
N PRO A 210 -6.08 -14.08 2.80
CA PRO A 210 -6.47 -14.54 4.13
C PRO A 210 -7.69 -15.47 4.11
N LEU A 211 -8.66 -15.22 3.22
CA LEU A 211 -9.81 -16.10 3.04
C LEU A 211 -9.39 -17.46 2.49
N TYR A 212 -8.54 -17.47 1.46
CA TYR A 212 -8.01 -18.68 0.86
C TYR A 212 -7.24 -19.53 1.88
N LEU A 213 -6.31 -18.92 2.62
CA LEU A 213 -5.49 -19.63 3.60
C LEU A 213 -6.31 -20.20 4.75
N VAL A 214 -7.25 -19.39 5.29
CA VAL A 214 -7.93 -19.73 6.54
C VAL A 214 -9.20 -20.52 6.30
N GLN A 215 -9.96 -20.25 5.22
CA GLN A 215 -11.24 -20.94 4.96
C GLN A 215 -11.08 -22.17 4.07
N TYR A 216 -10.12 -22.16 3.11
CA TYR A 216 -9.97 -23.26 2.16
C TYR A 216 -8.77 -24.16 2.46
N LEU A 217 -7.63 -23.60 2.87
CA LEU A 217 -6.46 -24.41 3.26
C LEU A 217 -6.46 -24.76 4.74
N HIS A 218 -7.42 -24.24 5.55
CA HIS A 218 -7.55 -24.48 6.99
C HIS A 218 -6.30 -24.11 7.80
N LEU A 219 -5.50 -23.16 7.28
CA LEU A 219 -4.34 -22.62 7.98
C LEU A 219 -4.78 -21.60 9.04
N SER A 220 -3.97 -21.44 10.09
CA SER A 220 -4.32 -20.51 11.16
C SER A 220 -4.19 -19.04 10.71
N PRO A 221 -4.96 -18.11 11.30
CA PRO A 221 -4.72 -16.67 11.11
C PRO A 221 -3.31 -16.22 11.52
N ALA A 222 -2.69 -16.90 12.50
CA ALA A 222 -1.32 -16.65 12.89
C ALA A 222 -0.32 -16.99 11.76
N PHE A 223 -0.56 -18.06 11.00
CA PHE A 223 0.23 -18.41 9.82
C PHE A 223 0.14 -17.29 8.77
N TYR A 224 -1.07 -16.79 8.49
CA TYR A 224 -1.24 -15.65 7.59
C TYR A 224 -0.49 -14.41 8.09
N GLY A 225 -0.58 -14.08 9.38
CA GLY A 225 0.17 -12.96 9.96
C GLY A 225 1.69 -13.13 9.85
N MET A 226 2.21 -14.36 10.00
CA MET A 226 3.64 -14.68 9.84
C MET A 226 4.14 -14.42 8.40
N LEU A 227 3.31 -14.53 7.38
CA LEU A 227 3.68 -14.23 5.99
C LEU A 227 4.10 -12.77 5.81
N PHE A 228 3.47 -11.82 6.53
CA PHE A 228 3.89 -10.41 6.53
C PHE A 228 5.27 -10.24 7.15
N THR A 229 5.56 -10.97 8.23
CA THR A 229 6.90 -10.95 8.85
C THR A 229 7.95 -11.47 7.87
N ILE A 230 7.68 -12.58 7.18
CA ILE A 230 8.59 -13.16 6.18
C ILE A 230 8.81 -12.14 5.05
N ASN A 231 7.74 -11.57 4.48
CA ASN A 231 7.82 -10.55 3.44
C ASN A 231 8.68 -9.37 3.89
N THR A 232 8.39 -8.79 5.06
CA THR A 232 9.11 -7.61 5.54
C THR A 232 10.57 -7.90 5.87
N LEU A 233 10.88 -9.05 6.47
CA LEU A 233 12.28 -9.43 6.75
C LEU A 233 13.09 -9.59 5.46
N LEU A 234 12.49 -10.18 4.42
CA LEU A 234 13.12 -10.26 3.10
C LEU A 234 13.37 -8.87 2.51
N ILE A 235 12.38 -7.96 2.58
CA ILE A 235 12.53 -6.59 2.10
C ILE A 235 13.64 -5.87 2.86
N VAL A 236 13.60 -5.88 4.20
CA VAL A 236 14.61 -5.20 5.04
C VAL A 236 16.02 -5.75 4.80
N GLY A 237 16.15 -7.06 4.64
CA GLY A 237 17.46 -7.70 4.43
C GLY A 237 17.99 -7.64 3.01
N LEU A 238 17.12 -7.69 2.00
CA LEU A 238 17.52 -7.94 0.61
C LEU A 238 17.18 -6.82 -0.37
N GLU A 239 16.28 -5.87 -0.06
CA GLU A 239 15.87 -4.82 -1.01
C GLU A 239 17.08 -3.97 -1.45
N VAL A 240 17.88 -3.48 -0.51
CA VAL A 240 19.05 -2.65 -0.84
C VAL A 240 20.10 -3.41 -1.67
N PRO A 241 20.54 -4.62 -1.31
CA PRO A 241 21.38 -5.45 -2.16
C PRO A 241 20.82 -5.69 -3.56
N ILE A 242 19.53 -6.02 -3.68
CA ILE A 242 18.89 -6.30 -4.98
C ILE A 242 18.82 -5.03 -5.84
N VAL A 243 18.37 -3.91 -5.28
CA VAL A 243 18.32 -2.64 -5.98
C VAL A 243 19.70 -2.21 -6.45
N SER A 244 20.74 -2.40 -5.61
CA SER A 244 22.14 -2.10 -5.98
C SER A 244 22.66 -3.02 -7.08
N ALA A 245 22.41 -4.32 -7.00
CA ALA A 245 22.83 -5.30 -8.01
C ALA A 245 22.11 -5.09 -9.36
N THR A 246 20.90 -4.53 -9.33
CA THR A 246 20.09 -4.27 -10.53
C THR A 246 20.14 -2.81 -10.99
N ALA A 247 20.95 -1.96 -10.37
CA ALA A 247 21.06 -0.52 -10.66
C ALA A 247 21.43 -0.21 -12.12
N GLN A 248 22.17 -1.11 -12.78
CA GLN A 248 22.54 -0.98 -14.19
C GLN A 248 21.48 -1.53 -15.16
N TRP A 249 20.42 -2.13 -14.65
CA TRP A 249 19.37 -2.64 -15.51
C TRP A 249 18.51 -1.50 -16.07
N PRO A 250 18.10 -1.59 -17.34
CA PRO A 250 17.08 -0.68 -17.86
C PRO A 250 15.79 -0.84 -17.03
N ASN A 251 15.13 0.27 -16.68
CA ASN A 251 13.87 0.23 -15.93
C ASN A 251 12.85 -0.76 -16.52
N ARG A 252 12.80 -0.86 -17.85
CA ARG A 252 11.96 -1.82 -18.57
C ARG A 252 12.19 -3.27 -18.12
N ARG A 253 13.45 -3.69 -17.91
CA ARG A 253 13.79 -5.05 -17.48
C ARG A 253 13.29 -5.33 -16.08
N SER A 254 13.52 -4.41 -15.15
CA SER A 254 13.07 -4.53 -13.76
C SER A 254 11.54 -4.57 -13.66
N LEU A 255 10.84 -3.73 -14.43
CA LEU A 255 9.38 -3.71 -14.50
C LEU A 255 8.81 -5.05 -15.01
N ILE A 256 9.37 -5.60 -16.10
CA ILE A 256 8.90 -6.86 -16.68
C ILE A 256 9.14 -8.02 -15.73
N ILE A 257 10.36 -8.17 -15.22
CA ILE A 257 10.73 -9.28 -14.32
C ILE A 257 9.91 -9.18 -13.04
N GLY A 258 9.78 -7.97 -12.46
CA GLY A 258 8.97 -7.74 -11.27
C GLY A 258 7.50 -8.13 -11.47
N CYS A 259 6.87 -7.72 -12.58
CA CYS A 259 5.50 -8.11 -12.89
C CYS A 259 5.34 -9.63 -13.07
N PHE A 260 6.30 -10.29 -13.73
CA PHE A 260 6.25 -11.75 -13.88
C PHE A 260 6.43 -12.48 -12.55
N LEU A 261 7.33 -12.03 -11.68
CA LEU A 261 7.47 -12.59 -10.34
C LEU A 261 6.19 -12.41 -9.52
N PHE A 262 5.51 -11.26 -9.65
CA PHE A 262 4.18 -11.05 -9.06
C PHE A 262 3.16 -12.02 -9.63
N ALA A 263 3.07 -12.11 -10.95
CA ALA A 263 2.14 -13.00 -11.62
C ALA A 263 2.35 -14.46 -11.19
N ILE A 264 3.60 -14.92 -11.18
CA ILE A 264 3.96 -16.28 -10.77
C ILE A 264 3.66 -16.49 -9.28
N GLY A 265 4.09 -15.56 -8.41
CA GLY A 265 3.89 -15.68 -6.97
C GLY A 265 2.42 -15.78 -6.57
N PHE A 266 1.57 -14.88 -7.08
CA PHE A 266 0.14 -14.95 -6.79
C PHE A 266 -0.56 -16.08 -7.56
N GLY A 267 -0.19 -16.30 -8.83
CA GLY A 267 -0.80 -17.34 -9.67
C GLY A 267 -0.53 -18.78 -9.19
N ALA A 268 0.67 -19.03 -8.69
CA ALA A 268 1.06 -20.34 -8.17
C ALA A 268 0.25 -20.77 -6.93
N LEU A 269 -0.36 -19.84 -6.19
CA LEU A 269 -1.27 -20.18 -5.08
C LEU A 269 -2.40 -21.10 -5.53
N GLY A 270 -2.86 -21.01 -6.79
CA GLY A 270 -3.89 -21.92 -7.32
C GLY A 270 -3.44 -23.37 -7.51
N LEU A 271 -2.13 -23.63 -7.45
CA LEU A 271 -1.54 -24.97 -7.62
C LEU A 271 -0.98 -25.53 -6.30
N ILE A 272 -0.99 -24.75 -5.23
CA ILE A 272 -0.27 -25.06 -3.99
C ILE A 272 -1.27 -25.14 -2.84
N ALA A 273 -1.19 -26.23 -2.08
CA ALA A 273 -2.01 -26.47 -0.88
C ALA A 273 -1.19 -26.60 0.40
N SER A 274 0.15 -26.68 0.33
CA SER A 274 1.01 -26.88 1.49
C SER A 274 1.48 -25.53 2.10
N PRO A 275 1.66 -25.44 3.43
CA PRO A 275 2.21 -24.25 4.07
C PRO A 275 3.57 -23.80 3.50
N ALA A 276 4.47 -24.75 3.26
CA ALA A 276 5.78 -24.48 2.68
C ALA A 276 5.67 -23.91 1.26
N GLY A 277 4.75 -24.44 0.45
CA GLY A 277 4.47 -23.93 -0.88
C GLY A 277 3.92 -22.50 -0.84
N VAL A 278 3.00 -22.18 0.10
CA VAL A 278 2.52 -20.82 0.31
C VAL A 278 3.67 -19.87 0.65
N ILE A 279 4.56 -20.26 1.56
CA ILE A 279 5.76 -19.46 1.90
C ILE A 279 6.62 -19.23 0.65
N ALA A 280 6.83 -20.27 -0.18
CA ALA A 280 7.59 -20.13 -1.42
C ALA A 280 6.95 -19.12 -2.38
N THR A 281 5.61 -19.10 -2.51
CA THR A 281 4.92 -18.07 -3.33
C THR A 281 5.12 -16.66 -2.78
N VAL A 282 5.05 -16.49 -1.45
CA VAL A 282 5.34 -15.20 -0.78
C VAL A 282 6.76 -14.74 -1.08
N VAL A 283 7.74 -15.62 -0.98
CA VAL A 283 9.13 -15.31 -1.33
C VAL A 283 9.22 -14.83 -2.79
N VAL A 284 8.60 -15.55 -3.72
CA VAL A 284 8.64 -15.20 -5.16
C VAL A 284 8.05 -13.81 -5.42
N TRP A 285 6.84 -13.52 -4.90
CA TRP A 285 6.24 -12.21 -5.16
C TRP A 285 6.92 -11.08 -4.37
N THR A 286 7.57 -11.38 -3.22
CA THR A 286 8.39 -10.40 -2.49
C THR A 286 9.63 -9.99 -3.30
N PHE A 287 10.30 -10.91 -3.99
CA PHE A 287 11.35 -10.55 -4.94
C PHE A 287 10.80 -9.68 -6.10
N GLY A 288 9.59 -10.00 -6.57
CA GLY A 288 8.88 -9.16 -7.53
C GLY A 288 8.66 -7.75 -6.99
N GLU A 289 8.22 -7.61 -5.75
CA GLU A 289 7.99 -6.34 -5.05
C GLU A 289 9.25 -5.47 -5.00
N MET A 290 10.37 -6.06 -4.55
CA MET A 290 11.66 -5.37 -4.43
C MET A 290 12.20 -4.86 -5.77
N LEU A 291 11.89 -5.52 -6.87
CA LEU A 291 12.27 -5.05 -8.21
C LEU A 291 11.28 -4.04 -8.79
N LEU A 292 9.99 -4.28 -8.59
CA LEU A 292 8.91 -3.60 -9.29
C LEU A 292 8.63 -2.20 -8.74
N PHE A 293 8.46 -2.04 -7.42
CA PHE A 293 8.07 -0.76 -6.84
C PHE A 293 9.15 0.34 -7.00
N PRO A 294 10.45 0.06 -6.78
CA PRO A 294 11.48 1.05 -7.10
C PRO A 294 11.53 1.40 -8.58
N ALA A 295 11.39 0.40 -9.48
CA ALA A 295 11.41 0.62 -10.93
C ALA A 295 10.19 1.42 -11.41
N MET A 296 8.99 1.19 -10.85
CA MET A 296 7.80 2.00 -11.15
C MET A 296 7.99 3.46 -10.74
N SER A 297 8.53 3.70 -9.56
CA SER A 297 8.81 5.05 -9.06
C SER A 297 9.86 5.77 -9.90
N ALA A 298 10.93 5.07 -10.30
CA ALA A 298 11.98 5.60 -11.16
C ALA A 298 11.45 5.90 -12.57
N HIS A 299 10.69 4.98 -13.16
CA HIS A 299 10.10 5.16 -14.49
C HIS A 299 9.10 6.32 -14.52
N MET A 300 8.26 6.45 -13.48
CA MET A 300 7.36 7.59 -13.34
C MET A 300 8.14 8.92 -13.31
N ALA A 301 9.26 8.98 -12.56
CA ALA A 301 10.08 10.18 -12.49
C ALA A 301 10.77 10.52 -13.83
N GLU A 302 11.10 9.50 -14.65
CA GLU A 302 11.65 9.68 -16.00
C GLU A 302 10.62 10.19 -17.02
N ILE A 303 9.39 9.69 -16.96
CA ILE A 303 8.32 10.09 -17.90
C ILE A 303 7.79 11.49 -17.59
N ALA A 304 7.76 11.87 -16.32
CA ALA A 304 7.17 13.12 -15.87
C ALA A 304 7.96 14.34 -16.36
N PRO A 305 7.36 15.23 -17.19
CA PRO A 305 7.99 16.49 -17.57
C PRO A 305 8.31 17.34 -16.33
N GLU A 306 9.44 18.06 -16.33
CA GLU A 306 9.90 18.83 -15.16
C GLU A 306 8.87 19.82 -14.64
N ASN A 307 8.17 20.52 -15.53
CA ASN A 307 7.15 21.49 -15.19
C ASN A 307 5.80 20.87 -14.76
N ARG A 308 5.67 19.50 -14.77
CA ARG A 308 4.41 18.79 -14.48
C ARG A 308 4.61 17.61 -13.52
N ARG A 309 5.79 17.45 -12.92
CA ARG A 309 6.11 16.32 -12.02
C ARG A 309 5.05 16.10 -10.94
N GLY A 310 4.56 17.18 -10.32
CA GLY A 310 3.53 17.06 -9.28
C GLY A 310 2.22 16.45 -9.76
N ALA A 311 1.75 16.79 -10.96
CA ALA A 311 0.52 16.24 -11.54
C ALA A 311 0.69 14.74 -11.89
N TYR A 312 1.84 14.36 -12.47
CA TYR A 312 2.16 12.97 -12.79
C TYR A 312 2.32 12.10 -11.51
N MET A 313 2.99 12.63 -10.48
CA MET A 313 3.10 11.98 -9.17
C MET A 313 1.71 11.79 -8.53
N GLY A 314 0.85 12.80 -8.62
CA GLY A 314 -0.52 12.73 -8.13
C GLY A 314 -1.34 11.65 -8.83
N ALA A 315 -1.25 11.55 -10.16
CA ALA A 315 -1.94 10.52 -10.93
C ALA A 315 -1.42 9.11 -10.61
N TYR A 316 -0.11 8.95 -10.44
CA TYR A 316 0.50 7.70 -10.00
C TYR A 316 0.00 7.27 -8.61
N SER A 317 0.00 8.19 -7.64
CA SER A 317 -0.53 7.92 -6.29
C SER A 317 -2.02 7.59 -6.31
N MET A 318 -2.79 8.28 -7.16
CA MET A 318 -4.22 8.00 -7.34
C MET A 318 -4.45 6.61 -7.93
N SER A 319 -3.60 6.15 -8.85
CA SER A 319 -3.68 4.78 -9.40
C SER A 319 -3.50 3.71 -8.33
N LEU A 320 -2.58 3.91 -7.38
CA LEU A 320 -2.40 3.01 -6.23
C LEU A 320 -3.62 3.03 -5.30
N SER A 321 -4.21 4.21 -5.06
CA SER A 321 -5.43 4.32 -4.26
C SER A 321 -6.65 3.67 -4.93
N ILE A 322 -6.76 3.78 -6.26
CA ILE A 322 -7.78 3.05 -7.05
C ILE A 322 -7.59 1.55 -6.89
N SER A 323 -6.35 1.06 -6.96
CA SER A 323 -6.03 -0.35 -6.78
C SER A 323 -6.40 -0.87 -5.39
N LEU A 324 -6.12 -0.08 -4.34
CA LEU A 324 -6.50 -0.39 -2.97
C LEU A 324 -8.03 -0.47 -2.79
N THR A 325 -8.76 0.37 -3.54
CA THR A 325 -10.23 0.39 -3.48
C THR A 325 -10.84 -0.79 -4.25
N ILE A 326 -10.41 -1.00 -5.49
CA ILE A 326 -11.01 -1.99 -6.41
C ILE A 326 -10.45 -3.39 -6.16
N GLY A 327 -9.15 -3.52 -5.91
CA GLY A 327 -8.45 -4.80 -5.81
C GLY A 327 -9.04 -5.76 -4.78
N PRO A 328 -9.17 -5.36 -3.51
CA PRO A 328 -9.75 -6.20 -2.49
C PRO A 328 -11.20 -6.62 -2.76
N TRP A 329 -12.03 -5.68 -3.22
CA TRP A 329 -13.41 -5.98 -3.60
C TRP A 329 -13.46 -6.97 -4.75
N MET A 330 -12.71 -6.71 -5.83
CA MET A 330 -12.66 -7.60 -7.00
C MET A 330 -12.17 -9.01 -6.62
N GLY A 331 -11.13 -9.10 -5.77
CA GLY A 331 -10.61 -10.39 -5.33
C GLY A 331 -11.61 -11.23 -4.57
N THR A 332 -12.37 -10.62 -3.65
CA THR A 332 -13.42 -11.32 -2.91
C THR A 332 -14.60 -11.73 -3.79
N GLN A 333 -14.98 -10.90 -4.78
CA GLN A 333 -16.00 -11.26 -5.77
C GLN A 333 -15.55 -12.42 -6.65
N LEU A 334 -14.31 -12.36 -7.17
CA LEU A 334 -13.75 -13.43 -7.98
C LEU A 334 -13.59 -14.73 -7.19
N LEU A 335 -13.21 -14.65 -5.92
CA LEU A 335 -13.14 -15.82 -5.03
C LEU A 335 -14.52 -16.44 -4.83
N ALA A 336 -15.56 -15.62 -4.65
CA ALA A 336 -16.94 -16.09 -4.51
C ALA A 336 -17.51 -16.72 -5.80
N LEU A 337 -17.18 -16.14 -6.96
CA LEU A 337 -17.72 -16.56 -8.26
C LEU A 337 -16.97 -17.75 -8.87
N LEU A 338 -15.64 -17.71 -8.82
CA LEU A 338 -14.76 -18.66 -9.52
C LEU A 338 -14.23 -19.77 -8.60
N GLY A 339 -14.31 -19.56 -7.28
CA GLY A 339 -13.78 -20.46 -6.26
C GLY A 339 -12.29 -20.26 -5.98
N PRO A 340 -11.75 -21.03 -4.99
CA PRO A 340 -10.47 -20.77 -4.35
C PRO A 340 -9.24 -21.00 -5.25
N VAL A 341 -9.36 -21.77 -6.32
CA VAL A 341 -8.25 -22.09 -7.23
C VAL A 341 -8.20 -21.10 -8.39
N ARG A 342 -9.35 -20.90 -9.06
CA ARG A 342 -9.39 -20.13 -10.30
C ARG A 342 -9.10 -18.66 -10.14
N VAL A 343 -9.37 -18.08 -8.96
CA VAL A 343 -9.06 -16.68 -8.65
C VAL A 343 -7.57 -16.37 -8.84
N TRP A 344 -6.69 -17.31 -8.49
CA TRP A 344 -5.24 -17.12 -8.61
C TRP A 344 -4.76 -17.15 -10.06
N PHE A 345 -5.40 -17.94 -10.92
CA PHE A 345 -5.11 -17.89 -12.38
C PHE A 345 -5.54 -16.57 -13.00
N VAL A 346 -6.63 -15.97 -12.52
CA VAL A 346 -7.00 -14.60 -12.92
C VAL A 346 -5.94 -13.61 -12.46
N MET A 347 -5.41 -13.73 -11.22
CA MET A 347 -4.32 -12.86 -10.74
C MET A 347 -3.05 -13.03 -11.57
N PHE A 348 -2.72 -14.26 -11.98
CA PHE A 348 -1.64 -14.52 -12.94
C PHE A 348 -1.86 -13.77 -14.26
N ALA A 349 -3.04 -13.89 -14.85
CA ALA A 349 -3.38 -13.23 -16.12
C ALA A 349 -3.30 -11.69 -16.01
N LEU A 350 -3.79 -11.11 -14.89
CA LEU A 350 -3.69 -9.67 -14.63
C LEU A 350 -2.24 -9.22 -14.47
N GLY A 351 -1.41 -9.99 -13.74
CA GLY A 351 0.02 -9.70 -13.60
C GLY A 351 0.78 -9.79 -14.92
N ALA A 352 0.45 -10.78 -15.77
CA ALA A 352 1.00 -10.90 -17.12
C ALA A 352 0.56 -9.74 -18.03
N LEU A 353 -0.71 -9.32 -17.94
CA LEU A 353 -1.20 -8.13 -18.65
C LEU A 353 -0.51 -6.86 -18.18
N ALA A 354 -0.28 -6.71 -16.85
CA ALA A 354 0.49 -5.61 -16.32
C ALA A 354 1.90 -5.57 -16.91
N ALA A 355 2.58 -6.74 -17.02
CA ALA A 355 3.89 -6.81 -17.66
C ALA A 355 3.85 -6.32 -19.11
N GLN A 356 2.82 -6.68 -19.87
CA GLN A 356 2.65 -6.20 -21.26
C GLN A 356 2.45 -4.69 -21.31
N LEU A 357 1.58 -4.11 -20.45
CA LEU A 357 1.38 -2.66 -20.39
C LEU A 357 2.68 -1.93 -20.01
N MET A 358 3.46 -2.47 -19.07
CA MET A 358 4.76 -1.90 -18.71
C MET A 358 5.75 -1.92 -19.89
N VAL A 359 5.73 -2.97 -20.71
CA VAL A 359 6.55 -3.04 -21.95
C VAL A 359 6.20 -1.93 -22.92
N PHE A 360 4.91 -1.63 -23.10
CA PHE A 360 4.44 -0.60 -24.05
C PHE A 360 4.65 0.82 -23.53
N SER A 361 4.65 1.01 -22.23
CA SER A 361 4.86 2.34 -21.62
C SER A 361 6.30 2.83 -21.75
N VAL A 362 7.28 1.91 -21.77
CA VAL A 362 8.71 2.27 -21.84
C VAL A 362 9.20 2.32 -23.28
N PRO A 363 9.68 3.48 -23.77
CA PRO A 363 10.24 3.58 -25.11
C PRO A 363 11.44 2.62 -25.26
N ARG A 364 11.50 1.92 -26.39
CA ARG A 364 12.74 1.22 -26.78
C ARG A 364 13.81 2.29 -26.99
N ARG A 365 14.83 2.37 -26.14
CA ARG A 365 16.01 3.15 -26.45
C ARG A 365 16.51 2.66 -27.80
N ARG A 366 16.42 3.51 -28.85
CA ARG A 366 17.26 3.34 -30.03
C ARG A 366 18.71 3.41 -29.52
N GLN A 367 19.45 2.33 -29.67
CA GLN A 367 20.91 2.40 -29.57
C GLN A 367 21.32 3.43 -30.62
N SER A 368 21.61 4.65 -30.19
CA SER A 368 22.40 5.58 -31.02
C SER A 368 23.79 4.92 -31.12
N HIS A 369 24.03 4.21 -32.20
CA HIS A 369 25.35 3.97 -32.66
C HIS A 369 25.99 5.36 -32.82
N VAL A 370 26.73 5.80 -31.80
CA VAL A 370 27.76 6.81 -32.00
C VAL A 370 28.75 6.11 -32.89
N ALA A 371 28.59 6.33 -34.19
CA ALA A 371 29.65 6.11 -35.15
C ALA A 371 30.80 7.04 -34.69
N VAL A 372 31.78 6.45 -34.02
CA VAL A 372 33.09 7.07 -33.88
C VAL A 372 33.56 7.19 -35.32
N ALA A 373 33.42 8.40 -35.88
CA ALA A 373 34.10 8.79 -37.09
C ALA A 373 35.59 8.73 -36.76
N ALA A 374 36.22 7.62 -37.12
CA ALA A 374 37.62 7.55 -37.37
C ALA A 374 37.83 8.45 -38.60
N GLY A 375 38.16 9.72 -38.32
CA GLY A 375 38.60 10.69 -39.28
C GLY A 375 40.09 10.79 -39.17
N SER A 376 40.72 10.30 -40.19
CA SER A 376 42.09 10.52 -40.68
C SER A 376 42.76 11.79 -40.19
#